data_a8af602a05fc6d8299b81a9f123d8ab3
#
_entry.id   a8af602a05fc6d8299b81a9f123d8ab3
#
_cell.length_a   1.000
_cell.length_b   1.000
_cell.length_c   1.000
_cell.angle_alpha   90.00
_cell.angle_beta   90.00
_cell.angle_gamma   90.00
#
_symmetry.space_group_name_H-M   'P 1'
#
loop_
_entity.id
_entity.type
_entity.pdbx_description
1 polymer ?
#
loop_
_entity_poly.entity_id
_entity_poly.type
_entity_poly.pdbx_seq_one_letter_code
_entity_poly.pdbx_strand_id
1 'polypeptide(L)'
;MKTFRLMSTLFFLFVLCLGIHAQQRLLGGDISLLPSYEEAGTVYRDEAGKAVAPLEYFKEEGWNAIRVRLFVEPDRASAEHKGEGVCQDLDYVMKLGQRIKKAGYQFMLDFHYSDTWADPGKQFMPYRWKNSGVASLPDSVYQYTRKSLEVMVKAGACPDLIQVGNEITNGMMWPAAKVEPLGKDNWDILVKLLESGAKACREVCPRAKIIIHTEKAGEWDKTKSYYNHLRQLDYDVIGLSYYPMWHKAVGVLGATLDSLAVNFPDKEVMIVETAAYYSHEKDQWAKSADQYSEFYPISTEGQRIFTHELVAELRRHANVTGLFWWFPEECLRKYGDGRLAESGAF
;
A
#
# COMPACT_ATOMS: atom_id res chain seq x y z
N MET A 1 -32.49 7.35 -75.74
CA MET A 1 -32.35 6.39 -74.62
C MET A 1 -31.19 6.83 -73.74
N LYS A 2 -31.48 7.41 -72.53
CA LYS A 2 -30.50 7.89 -71.63
C LYS A 2 -30.38 6.86 -70.43
N THR A 3 -29.24 6.20 -70.37
CA THR A 3 -28.93 5.26 -69.27
C THR A 3 -28.53 6.01 -67.99
N PHE A 4 -29.33 5.86 -66.98
CA PHE A 4 -29.02 6.33 -65.59
C PHE A 4 -28.02 5.37 -64.98
N ARG A 5 -26.82 5.84 -64.54
CA ARG A 5 -25.90 5.13 -63.69
C ARG A 5 -26.22 5.45 -62.27
N LEU A 6 -26.64 4.44 -61.51
CA LEU A 6 -26.83 4.50 -60.06
C LEU A 6 -25.45 4.32 -59.43
N MET A 7 -24.92 5.41 -58.81
CA MET A 7 -23.75 5.29 -57.93
C MET A 7 -24.23 4.93 -56.53
N SER A 8 -23.94 3.72 -56.12
CA SER A 8 -24.19 3.21 -54.79
C SER A 8 -23.03 3.63 -53.87
N THR A 9 -23.27 4.61 -52.98
CA THR A 9 -22.29 5.06 -52.01
C THR A 9 -22.40 4.14 -50.80
N LEU A 10 -21.44 3.21 -50.65
CA LEU A 10 -21.30 2.42 -49.41
C LEU A 10 -20.73 3.32 -48.29
N PHE A 11 -21.58 3.65 -47.37
CA PHE A 11 -21.16 4.29 -46.11
C PHE A 11 -20.62 3.19 -45.17
N PHE A 12 -19.30 3.08 -45.06
CA PHE A 12 -18.67 2.25 -44.02
C PHE A 12 -18.82 2.95 -42.68
N LEU A 13 -19.78 2.52 -41.85
CA LEU A 13 -19.88 2.87 -40.48
C LEU A 13 -18.75 2.14 -39.74
N PHE A 14 -17.63 2.82 -39.46
CA PHE A 14 -16.62 2.37 -38.50
C PHE A 14 -17.21 2.59 -37.10
N VAL A 15 -17.87 1.58 -36.57
CA VAL A 15 -18.21 1.54 -35.15
C VAL A 15 -16.90 1.30 -34.41
N LEU A 16 -16.28 2.39 -33.93
CA LEU A 16 -15.24 2.31 -32.91
C LEU A 16 -15.93 1.76 -31.63
N CYS A 17 -15.87 0.45 -31.46
CA CYS A 17 -16.07 -0.15 -30.14
C CYS A 17 -14.89 0.31 -29.26
N LEU A 18 -15.04 1.48 -28.65
CA LEU A 18 -14.28 1.81 -27.47
C LEU A 18 -14.74 0.81 -26.41
N GLY A 19 -14.04 -0.31 -26.36
CA GLY A 19 -14.15 -1.22 -25.22
C GLY A 19 -13.79 -0.41 -23.98
N ILE A 20 -14.79 0.01 -23.22
CA ILE A 20 -14.60 0.47 -21.86
C ILE A 20 -14.10 -0.80 -21.12
N HIS A 21 -12.79 -1.02 -21.15
CA HIS A 21 -12.18 -1.96 -20.23
C HIS A 21 -12.39 -1.33 -18.86
N ALA A 22 -13.40 -1.78 -18.14
CA ALA A 22 -13.50 -1.46 -16.72
C ALA A 22 -12.14 -1.79 -16.12
N GLN A 23 -11.44 -0.77 -15.62
CA GLN A 23 -10.13 -0.96 -15.01
C GLN A 23 -10.27 -2.01 -13.91
N GLN A 24 -9.56 -3.13 -14.06
CA GLN A 24 -9.61 -4.20 -13.08
C GLN A 24 -9.11 -3.64 -11.76
N ARG A 25 -9.94 -3.71 -10.72
CA ARG A 25 -9.55 -3.30 -9.38
C ARG A 25 -8.46 -4.23 -8.85
N LEU A 26 -7.52 -3.66 -8.12
CA LEU A 26 -6.46 -4.42 -7.48
C LEU A 26 -6.98 -4.98 -6.16
N LEU A 27 -6.76 -6.27 -5.96
CA LEU A 27 -7.02 -6.97 -4.71
C LEU A 27 -5.74 -7.68 -4.31
N GLY A 28 -5.29 -7.46 -3.09
CA GLY A 28 -4.05 -8.05 -2.62
C GLY A 28 -3.76 -7.78 -1.15
N GLY A 29 -2.50 -7.91 -0.76
CA GLY A 29 -2.04 -7.64 0.59
C GLY A 29 -0.56 -7.32 0.66
N ASP A 30 -0.13 -6.85 1.82
CA ASP A 30 1.29 -6.68 2.16
C ASP A 30 1.82 -7.98 2.74
N ILE A 31 2.72 -8.63 2.02
CA ILE A 31 3.34 -9.90 2.41
C ILE A 31 4.86 -9.76 2.61
N SER A 32 5.28 -8.62 3.13
CA SER A 32 6.71 -8.27 3.25
C SER A 32 7.53 -9.23 4.10
N LEU A 33 6.90 -9.98 5.00
CA LEU A 33 7.60 -10.96 5.85
C LEU A 33 7.52 -12.39 5.35
N LEU A 34 6.83 -12.65 4.23
CA LEU A 34 6.70 -14.01 3.69
C LEU A 34 8.03 -14.76 3.60
N PRO A 35 9.12 -14.22 3.01
CA PRO A 35 10.40 -14.95 2.98
C PRO A 35 10.94 -15.28 4.36
N SER A 36 10.81 -14.38 5.33
CA SER A 36 11.29 -14.62 6.71
C SER A 36 10.52 -15.75 7.41
N TYR A 37 9.22 -15.85 7.18
CA TYR A 37 8.42 -16.96 7.70
C TYR A 37 8.77 -18.28 7.01
N GLU A 38 8.96 -18.27 5.69
CA GLU A 38 9.39 -19.45 4.92
C GLU A 38 10.77 -19.95 5.39
N GLU A 39 11.74 -19.04 5.59
CA GLU A 39 13.07 -19.38 6.13
C GLU A 39 12.99 -19.94 7.56
N ALA A 40 12.03 -19.48 8.36
CA ALA A 40 11.75 -20.03 9.69
C ALA A 40 11.03 -21.38 9.65
N GLY A 41 10.71 -21.92 8.45
CA GLY A 41 10.07 -23.23 8.27
C GLY A 41 8.55 -23.20 8.42
N THR A 42 7.91 -22.03 8.30
CA THR A 42 6.45 -21.92 8.30
C THR A 42 5.84 -22.68 7.13
N VAL A 43 4.83 -23.49 7.40
CA VAL A 43 4.04 -24.21 6.39
C VAL A 43 2.63 -23.65 6.35
N TYR A 44 2.31 -22.96 5.27
CA TYR A 44 0.97 -22.45 5.01
C TYR A 44 0.05 -23.59 4.53
N ARG A 45 -1.22 -23.53 4.93
CA ARG A 45 -2.21 -24.57 4.61
C ARG A 45 -3.51 -23.96 4.15
N ASP A 46 -4.19 -24.64 3.24
CA ASP A 46 -5.56 -24.31 2.84
C ASP A 46 -6.58 -24.75 3.92
N GLU A 47 -7.85 -24.45 3.67
CA GLU A 47 -8.96 -24.85 4.57
C GLU A 47 -9.06 -26.35 4.80
N ALA A 48 -8.57 -27.18 3.86
CA ALA A 48 -8.54 -28.63 3.98
C ALA A 48 -7.29 -29.12 4.74
N GLY A 49 -6.41 -28.23 5.21
CA GLY A 49 -5.17 -28.55 5.91
C GLY A 49 -4.02 -29.00 4.99
N LYS A 50 -4.18 -28.90 3.67
CA LYS A 50 -3.15 -29.23 2.69
C LYS A 50 -2.13 -28.09 2.61
N ALA A 51 -0.81 -28.41 2.58
CA ALA A 51 0.23 -27.42 2.39
C ALA A 51 0.11 -26.72 1.04
N VAL A 52 0.22 -25.38 1.06
CA VAL A 52 0.11 -24.52 -0.12
C VAL A 52 1.29 -23.55 -0.20
N ALA A 53 1.63 -23.12 -1.41
CA ALA A 53 2.54 -22.03 -1.63
C ALA A 53 1.73 -20.70 -1.64
N PRO A 54 2.04 -19.73 -0.75
CA PRO A 54 1.19 -18.56 -0.55
C PRO A 54 0.90 -17.75 -1.80
N LEU A 55 1.90 -17.50 -2.66
CA LEU A 55 1.69 -16.72 -3.88
C LEU A 55 0.75 -17.41 -4.88
N GLU A 56 0.83 -18.73 -5.01
CA GLU A 56 -0.07 -19.51 -5.84
C GLU A 56 -1.47 -19.53 -5.25
N TYR A 57 -1.58 -19.76 -3.95
CA TYR A 57 -2.86 -19.80 -3.24
C TYR A 57 -3.60 -18.47 -3.31
N PHE A 58 -2.95 -17.35 -2.99
CA PHE A 58 -3.57 -16.03 -3.13
C PHE A 58 -4.06 -15.74 -4.56
N LYS A 59 -3.32 -16.25 -5.56
CA LYS A 59 -3.72 -16.11 -6.96
C LYS A 59 -4.99 -16.88 -7.27
N GLU A 60 -5.10 -18.11 -6.77
CA GLU A 60 -6.28 -18.97 -6.91
C GLU A 60 -7.49 -18.33 -6.21
N GLU A 61 -7.27 -17.65 -5.06
CA GLU A 61 -8.29 -16.88 -4.34
C GLU A 61 -8.63 -15.52 -4.99
N GLY A 62 -8.04 -15.23 -6.15
CA GLY A 62 -8.39 -14.05 -6.96
C GLY A 62 -7.55 -12.80 -6.70
N TRP A 63 -6.50 -12.88 -5.90
CA TRP A 63 -5.59 -11.75 -5.74
C TRP A 63 -4.81 -11.49 -7.02
N ASN A 64 -4.59 -10.22 -7.32
CA ASN A 64 -3.89 -9.78 -8.53
C ASN A 64 -2.77 -8.77 -8.26
N ALA A 65 -2.60 -8.35 -7.00
CA ALA A 65 -1.57 -7.39 -6.59
C ALA A 65 -0.94 -7.78 -5.26
N ILE A 66 0.33 -7.41 -5.07
CA ILE A 66 1.07 -7.62 -3.82
C ILE A 66 1.81 -6.33 -3.47
N ARG A 67 1.72 -5.94 -2.20
CA ARG A 67 2.46 -4.81 -1.61
C ARG A 67 3.66 -5.33 -0.82
N VAL A 68 4.79 -4.64 -0.91
CA VAL A 68 6.00 -4.91 -0.12
C VAL A 68 6.64 -3.61 0.31
N ARG A 69 6.95 -3.49 1.60
CA ARG A 69 7.65 -2.34 2.19
C ARG A 69 9.15 -2.45 2.04
N LEU A 70 9.81 -1.30 1.98
CA LEU A 70 11.27 -1.17 1.87
C LEU A 70 11.80 -0.18 2.91
N PHE A 71 12.73 -0.63 3.76
CA PHE A 71 13.48 0.20 4.69
C PHE A 71 14.83 0.62 4.10
N VAL A 72 15.42 1.69 4.63
CA VAL A 72 16.68 2.25 4.11
C VAL A 72 17.89 1.44 4.58
N GLU A 73 18.03 1.25 5.89
CA GLU A 73 19.09 0.44 6.53
C GLU A 73 18.49 -0.34 7.73
N PRO A 74 17.67 -1.41 7.50
CA PRO A 74 16.98 -2.12 8.58
C PRO A 74 17.93 -2.76 9.61
N ASP A 75 19.18 -3.02 9.25
CA ASP A 75 20.22 -3.48 10.18
C ASP A 75 20.49 -2.51 11.33
N ARG A 76 20.11 -1.24 11.16
CA ARG A 76 20.24 -0.20 12.20
C ARG A 76 19.02 -0.08 13.09
N ALA A 77 17.96 -0.81 12.81
CA ALA A 77 16.78 -0.84 13.66
C ALA A 77 17.12 -1.40 15.04
N SER A 78 16.37 -0.99 16.06
CA SER A 78 16.49 -1.53 17.41
C SER A 78 16.25 -3.04 17.45
N ALA A 79 16.72 -3.72 18.50
CA ALA A 79 16.43 -5.13 18.69
C ALA A 79 14.91 -5.41 18.79
N GLU A 80 14.16 -4.48 19.39
CA GLU A 80 12.70 -4.52 19.45
C GLU A 80 12.09 -4.53 18.05
N HIS A 81 12.39 -3.53 17.22
CA HIS A 81 11.85 -3.45 15.85
C HIS A 81 12.30 -4.61 14.95
N LYS A 82 13.52 -5.14 15.14
CA LYS A 82 13.93 -6.37 14.47
C LYS A 82 13.09 -7.57 14.92
N GLY A 83 12.75 -7.63 16.20
CA GLY A 83 11.80 -8.60 16.76
C GLY A 83 10.41 -8.49 16.16
N GLU A 84 9.99 -7.27 15.78
CA GLU A 84 8.74 -6.99 15.06
C GLU A 84 8.83 -7.25 13.55
N GLY A 85 9.94 -7.79 13.05
CA GLY A 85 10.11 -8.19 11.65
C GLY A 85 10.72 -7.13 10.74
N VAL A 86 11.42 -6.12 11.26
CA VAL A 86 12.17 -5.16 10.43
C VAL A 86 13.41 -5.83 9.85
N CYS A 87 13.37 -6.16 8.56
CA CYS A 87 14.47 -6.81 7.83
C CYS A 87 14.49 -6.47 6.33
N GLN A 88 13.50 -5.77 5.81
CA GLN A 88 13.24 -5.55 4.39
C GLN A 88 14.19 -4.50 3.80
N ASP A 89 15.44 -4.88 3.58
CA ASP A 89 16.40 -4.12 2.80
C ASP A 89 16.16 -4.27 1.28
N LEU A 90 16.95 -3.58 0.49
CA LEU A 90 16.78 -3.57 -0.97
C LEU A 90 17.00 -4.96 -1.59
N ASP A 91 17.95 -5.76 -1.10
CA ASP A 91 18.24 -7.10 -1.64
C ASP A 91 17.10 -8.07 -1.33
N TYR A 92 16.60 -8.04 -0.10
CA TYR A 92 15.44 -8.81 0.32
C TYR A 92 14.19 -8.49 -0.51
N VAL A 93 13.87 -7.19 -0.63
CA VAL A 93 12.67 -6.72 -1.36
C VAL A 93 12.80 -6.97 -2.85
N MET A 94 13.99 -6.83 -3.44
CA MET A 94 14.26 -7.15 -4.83
C MET A 94 13.97 -8.63 -5.12
N LYS A 95 14.47 -9.55 -4.29
CA LYS A 95 14.24 -11.00 -4.45
C LYS A 95 12.76 -11.36 -4.31
N LEU A 96 12.06 -10.78 -3.34
CA LEU A 96 10.61 -10.97 -3.21
C LEU A 96 9.86 -10.38 -4.40
N GLY A 97 10.22 -9.19 -4.87
CA GLY A 97 9.66 -8.56 -6.06
C GLY A 97 9.83 -9.41 -7.33
N GLN A 98 10.96 -10.07 -7.50
CA GLN A 98 11.17 -11.04 -8.61
C GLN A 98 10.17 -12.21 -8.54
N ARG A 99 9.92 -12.75 -7.34
CA ARG A 99 8.95 -13.83 -7.12
C ARG A 99 7.54 -13.36 -7.46
N ILE A 100 7.16 -12.16 -6.98
CA ILE A 100 5.87 -11.52 -7.22
C ILE A 100 5.63 -11.32 -8.72
N LYS A 101 6.60 -10.74 -9.44
CA LYS A 101 6.50 -10.52 -10.89
C LYS A 101 6.46 -11.83 -11.66
N LYS A 102 7.23 -12.84 -11.27
CA LYS A 102 7.21 -14.18 -11.87
C LYS A 102 5.85 -14.87 -11.69
N ALA A 103 5.20 -14.68 -10.55
CA ALA A 103 3.84 -15.19 -10.30
C ALA A 103 2.74 -14.38 -11.02
N GLY A 104 3.10 -13.31 -11.74
CA GLY A 104 2.20 -12.52 -12.57
C GLY A 104 1.30 -11.55 -11.81
N TYR A 105 1.73 -11.07 -10.64
CA TYR A 105 1.06 -10.02 -9.89
C TYR A 105 1.46 -8.61 -10.33
N GLN A 106 0.56 -7.65 -10.11
CA GLN A 106 0.95 -6.25 -9.98
C GLN A 106 1.75 -6.09 -8.68
N PHE A 107 2.86 -5.37 -8.75
CA PHE A 107 3.75 -5.19 -7.62
C PHE A 107 3.71 -3.75 -7.12
N MET A 108 3.32 -3.53 -5.86
CA MET A 108 3.38 -2.26 -5.16
C MET A 108 4.60 -2.23 -4.24
N LEU A 109 5.52 -1.31 -4.51
CA LEU A 109 6.68 -1.04 -3.66
C LEU A 109 6.39 0.13 -2.73
N ASP A 110 6.52 -0.08 -1.43
CA ASP A 110 6.30 0.93 -0.40
C ASP A 110 7.61 1.41 0.23
N PHE A 111 8.02 2.63 -0.09
CA PHE A 111 9.18 3.28 0.51
C PHE A 111 8.84 3.87 1.87
N HIS A 112 9.34 3.30 2.97
CA HIS A 112 9.19 3.89 4.30
C HIS A 112 10.09 5.10 4.54
N TYR A 113 11.18 5.25 3.78
CA TYR A 113 12.21 6.29 4.01
C TYR A 113 12.69 6.39 5.45
N SER A 114 12.76 5.26 6.11
CA SER A 114 13.21 5.05 7.49
C SER A 114 14.02 3.76 7.57
N ASP A 115 14.81 3.59 8.63
CA ASP A 115 15.52 2.33 8.91
C ASP A 115 14.62 1.31 9.62
N THR A 116 13.41 1.73 9.97
CA THR A 116 12.43 0.95 10.73
C THR A 116 11.01 1.38 10.36
N TRP A 117 10.02 0.84 11.06
CA TRP A 117 8.62 1.23 10.92
C TRP A 117 8.46 2.75 10.86
N ALA A 118 7.78 3.21 9.82
CA ALA A 118 7.26 4.56 9.68
C ALA A 118 5.73 4.48 9.78
N ASP A 119 5.15 5.21 10.73
CA ASP A 119 3.72 5.27 10.99
C ASP A 119 3.33 6.65 11.53
N PRO A 120 2.04 6.92 11.81
CA PRO A 120 1.61 8.25 12.27
C PRO A 120 2.24 8.72 13.58
N GLY A 121 2.75 7.79 14.40
CA GLY A 121 3.42 8.07 15.67
C GLY A 121 4.93 8.21 15.55
N LYS A 122 5.54 7.71 14.46
CA LYS A 122 6.99 7.72 14.27
C LYS A 122 7.38 7.75 12.79
N GLN A 123 8.20 8.72 12.44
CA GLN A 123 8.75 8.94 11.09
C GLN A 123 10.24 9.27 11.21
N PHE A 124 11.01 8.26 11.70
CA PHE A 124 12.41 8.49 12.01
C PHE A 124 13.24 8.75 10.76
N MET A 125 14.12 9.77 10.86
CA MET A 125 15.11 10.01 9.82
C MET A 125 16.09 8.83 9.74
N PRO A 126 16.37 8.29 8.54
CA PRO A 126 17.38 7.26 8.34
C PRO A 126 18.76 7.69 8.87
N TYR A 127 19.47 6.75 9.46
CA TYR A 127 20.77 7.01 10.07
C TYR A 127 21.74 7.69 9.10
N ARG A 128 21.78 7.23 7.86
CA ARG A 128 22.68 7.78 6.81
C ARG A 128 22.43 9.25 6.50
N TRP A 129 21.24 9.79 6.83
CA TRP A 129 20.88 11.18 6.56
C TRP A 129 20.84 12.07 7.80
N LYS A 130 21.09 11.53 9.00
CA LYS A 130 21.03 12.29 10.27
C LYS A 130 21.96 13.50 10.32
N ASN A 131 23.11 13.40 9.65
CA ASN A 131 24.10 14.48 9.59
C ASN A 131 23.99 15.33 8.31
N SER A 132 23.01 15.04 7.46
CA SER A 132 22.74 15.83 6.26
C SER A 132 21.96 17.09 6.66
N GLY A 133 22.34 18.23 6.07
CA GLY A 133 21.53 19.44 6.23
C GLY A 133 20.14 19.25 5.62
N VAL A 134 19.13 19.90 6.19
CA VAL A 134 17.73 19.79 5.72
C VAL A 134 17.63 20.09 4.21
N ALA A 135 18.40 21.03 3.71
CA ALA A 135 18.44 21.41 2.29
C ALA A 135 18.91 20.28 1.35
N SER A 136 19.67 19.29 1.85
CA SER A 136 20.16 18.16 1.04
C SER A 136 19.26 16.92 1.11
N LEU A 137 18.25 16.89 1.98
CA LEU A 137 17.35 15.75 2.10
C LEU A 137 16.56 15.44 0.81
N PRO A 138 16.08 16.45 0.04
CA PRO A 138 15.43 16.17 -1.25
C PRO A 138 16.32 15.40 -2.23
N ASP A 139 17.61 15.77 -2.34
CA ASP A 139 18.56 15.02 -3.18
C ASP A 139 18.80 13.61 -2.61
N SER A 140 18.89 13.45 -1.30
CA SER A 140 19.04 12.14 -0.66
C SER A 140 17.86 11.21 -0.99
N VAL A 141 16.63 11.71 -0.92
CA VAL A 141 15.42 10.97 -1.31
C VAL A 141 15.47 10.62 -2.79
N TYR A 142 15.77 11.58 -3.64
CA TYR A 142 15.87 11.35 -5.09
C TYR A 142 16.87 10.25 -5.43
N GLN A 143 18.12 10.37 -4.92
CA GLN A 143 19.19 9.41 -5.22
C GLN A 143 18.87 8.01 -4.69
N TYR A 144 18.31 7.91 -3.48
CA TYR A 144 17.94 6.62 -2.88
C TYR A 144 16.82 5.95 -3.67
N THR A 145 15.75 6.69 -3.97
CA THR A 145 14.60 6.19 -4.73
C THR A 145 15.04 5.74 -6.12
N ARG A 146 15.77 6.60 -6.84
CA ARG A 146 16.29 6.30 -8.17
C ARG A 146 17.14 5.04 -8.19
N LYS A 147 18.16 4.97 -7.31
CA LYS A 147 19.06 3.82 -7.23
C LYS A 147 18.31 2.53 -6.89
N SER A 148 17.38 2.57 -5.94
CA SER A 148 16.58 1.41 -5.55
C SER A 148 15.75 0.91 -6.73
N LEU A 149 15.08 1.80 -7.45
CA LEU A 149 14.28 1.44 -8.63
C LEU A 149 15.15 0.93 -9.79
N GLU A 150 16.32 1.52 -10.06
CA GLU A 150 17.25 1.04 -11.08
C GLU A 150 17.70 -0.41 -10.78
N VAL A 151 17.98 -0.74 -9.52
CA VAL A 151 18.31 -2.11 -9.08
C VAL A 151 17.11 -3.05 -9.31
N MET A 152 15.91 -2.63 -8.91
CA MET A 152 14.67 -3.42 -9.09
C MET A 152 14.39 -3.68 -10.57
N VAL A 153 14.46 -2.65 -11.41
CA VAL A 153 14.24 -2.78 -12.87
C VAL A 153 15.25 -3.74 -13.50
N LYS A 154 16.53 -3.58 -13.17
CA LYS A 154 17.60 -4.45 -13.69
C LYS A 154 17.41 -5.91 -13.29
N ALA A 155 16.84 -6.14 -12.12
CA ALA A 155 16.56 -7.47 -11.59
C ALA A 155 15.26 -8.10 -12.12
N GLY A 156 14.47 -7.39 -12.94
CA GLY A 156 13.16 -7.87 -13.40
C GLY A 156 12.06 -7.79 -12.33
N ALA A 157 12.27 -6.97 -11.28
CA ALA A 157 11.34 -6.70 -10.19
C ALA A 157 10.75 -5.27 -10.27
N CYS A 158 10.58 -4.73 -11.49
CA CYS A 158 10.03 -3.40 -11.69
C CYS A 158 8.64 -3.28 -11.06
N PRO A 159 8.42 -2.34 -10.11
CA PRO A 159 7.11 -2.14 -9.53
C PRO A 159 6.13 -1.52 -10.55
N ASP A 160 4.86 -1.86 -10.41
CA ASP A 160 3.75 -1.29 -11.17
C ASP A 160 3.10 -0.12 -10.42
N LEU A 161 3.25 -0.11 -9.08
CA LEU A 161 2.82 0.95 -8.18
C LEU A 161 3.95 1.28 -7.21
N ILE A 162 4.13 2.55 -6.88
CA ILE A 162 5.19 3.00 -5.97
C ILE A 162 4.58 3.96 -4.95
N GLN A 163 4.66 3.56 -3.69
CA GLN A 163 4.23 4.38 -2.57
C GLN A 163 5.43 5.20 -2.08
N VAL A 164 5.28 6.52 -2.11
CA VAL A 164 6.32 7.48 -1.70
C VAL A 164 6.04 7.95 -0.28
N GLY A 165 6.55 7.20 0.68
CA GLY A 165 6.30 7.36 2.12
C GLY A 165 5.12 6.53 2.63
N ASN A 166 5.23 6.01 3.85
CA ASN A 166 4.19 5.23 4.54
C ASN A 166 3.53 6.06 5.63
N GLU A 167 2.18 6.19 5.59
CA GLU A 167 1.35 6.87 6.59
C GLU A 167 1.89 8.25 7.01
N ILE A 168 2.22 9.06 6.01
CA ILE A 168 2.94 10.33 6.19
C ILE A 168 2.03 11.52 6.52
N THR A 169 0.88 11.30 7.13
CA THR A 169 -0.05 12.38 7.52
C THR A 169 0.63 13.44 8.38
N ASN A 170 1.52 13.02 9.27
CA ASN A 170 2.30 13.92 10.11
C ASN A 170 3.70 14.20 9.52
N GLY A 171 3.84 14.06 8.19
CA GLY A 171 5.12 14.23 7.48
C GLY A 171 6.04 13.03 7.57
N MET A 172 7.31 13.23 7.22
CA MET A 172 8.35 12.19 7.21
C MET A 172 9.69 12.75 7.68
N MET A 173 10.65 11.87 8.01
CA MET A 173 12.01 12.26 8.42
C MET A 173 12.03 13.31 9.54
N TRP A 174 11.30 13.02 10.62
CA TRP A 174 11.21 13.93 11.75
C TRP A 174 12.58 14.25 12.37
N PRO A 175 12.77 15.52 12.85
CA PRO A 175 11.81 16.64 12.88
C PRO A 175 11.75 17.46 11.57
N ALA A 176 12.61 17.19 10.58
CA ALA A 176 12.85 18.06 9.42
C ALA A 176 11.59 18.36 8.60
N ALA A 177 10.82 17.34 8.26
CA ALA A 177 9.58 17.47 7.49
C ALA A 177 8.36 17.00 8.30
N LYS A 178 8.38 17.20 9.62
CA LYS A 178 7.20 16.96 10.47
C LYS A 178 6.17 18.04 10.21
N VAL A 179 4.94 17.62 9.88
CA VAL A 179 3.81 18.51 9.62
C VAL A 179 2.63 18.15 10.52
N GLU A 180 1.70 19.11 10.67
CA GLU A 180 0.38 18.87 11.21
C GLU A 180 -0.63 19.09 10.06
N PRO A 181 -1.59 18.19 9.81
CA PRO A 181 -2.49 18.30 8.66
C PRO A 181 -3.25 19.62 8.56
N LEU A 182 -3.59 20.22 9.71
CA LEU A 182 -4.27 21.53 9.79
C LEU A 182 -3.30 22.68 10.12
N GLY A 183 -2.01 22.38 10.29
CA GLY A 183 -0.96 23.34 10.58
C GLY A 183 -0.31 23.92 9.31
N LYS A 184 0.72 24.76 9.50
CA LYS A 184 1.39 25.46 8.39
C LYS A 184 2.90 25.15 8.30
N ASP A 185 3.49 24.55 9.32
CA ASP A 185 4.93 24.40 9.41
C ASP A 185 5.44 23.22 8.56
N ASN A 186 6.64 23.38 8.01
CA ASN A 186 7.42 22.37 7.28
C ASN A 186 6.77 21.77 6.01
N TRP A 187 5.62 22.28 5.55
CA TRP A 187 4.97 21.77 4.34
C TRP A 187 5.82 21.91 3.09
N ASP A 188 6.55 23.04 2.97
CA ASP A 188 7.47 23.26 1.85
C ASP A 188 8.61 22.24 1.79
N ILE A 189 9.07 21.76 2.95
CA ILE A 189 10.09 20.72 3.05
C ILE A 189 9.49 19.38 2.68
N LEU A 190 8.33 19.02 3.24
CA LEU A 190 7.64 17.77 2.93
C LEU A 190 7.33 17.66 1.43
N VAL A 191 6.78 18.71 0.82
CA VAL A 191 6.46 18.72 -0.61
C VAL A 191 7.72 18.49 -1.45
N LYS A 192 8.84 19.16 -1.14
CA LYS A 192 10.11 18.95 -1.86
C LYS A 192 10.64 17.52 -1.74
N LEU A 193 10.48 16.87 -0.59
CA LEU A 193 10.85 15.46 -0.43
C LEU A 193 9.99 14.57 -1.32
N LEU A 194 8.68 14.78 -1.32
CA LEU A 194 7.75 14.02 -2.14
C LEU A 194 7.96 14.26 -3.65
N GLU A 195 8.21 15.51 -4.07
CA GLU A 195 8.57 15.85 -5.46
C GLU A 195 9.83 15.12 -5.90
N SER A 196 10.83 15.04 -5.02
CA SER A 196 12.09 14.34 -5.31
C SER A 196 11.89 12.84 -5.46
N GLY A 197 11.09 12.21 -4.60
CA GLY A 197 10.71 10.81 -4.73
C GLY A 197 9.90 10.55 -6.00
N ALA A 198 8.87 11.35 -6.25
CA ALA A 198 8.01 11.24 -7.43
C ALA A 198 8.80 11.41 -8.73
N LYS A 199 9.71 12.39 -8.79
CA LYS A 199 10.60 12.61 -9.94
C LYS A 199 11.44 11.35 -10.24
N ALA A 200 12.06 10.76 -9.23
CA ALA A 200 12.85 9.55 -9.40
C ALA A 200 11.98 8.37 -9.90
N CYS A 201 10.75 8.24 -9.40
CA CYS A 201 9.79 7.25 -9.87
C CYS A 201 9.45 7.43 -11.35
N ARG A 202 9.12 8.64 -11.78
CA ARG A 202 8.81 8.93 -13.20
C ARG A 202 9.96 8.67 -14.14
N GLU A 203 11.19 9.00 -13.72
CA GLU A 203 12.41 8.79 -14.53
C GLU A 203 12.74 7.31 -14.73
N VAL A 204 12.59 6.48 -13.68
CA VAL A 204 13.02 5.07 -13.74
C VAL A 204 11.88 4.13 -14.09
N CYS A 205 10.68 4.38 -13.56
CA CYS A 205 9.48 3.55 -13.76
C CYS A 205 8.31 4.40 -14.31
N PRO A 206 8.40 4.98 -15.52
CA PRO A 206 7.43 5.97 -16.03
C PRO A 206 6.00 5.44 -16.18
N ARG A 207 5.79 4.13 -16.15
CA ARG A 207 4.47 3.50 -16.22
C ARG A 207 3.89 3.16 -14.86
N ALA A 208 4.70 3.24 -13.80
CA ALA A 208 4.22 2.96 -12.45
C ALA A 208 3.33 4.09 -11.96
N LYS A 209 2.24 3.74 -11.25
CA LYS A 209 1.42 4.71 -10.54
C LYS A 209 2.11 5.12 -9.24
N ILE A 210 2.13 6.41 -8.96
CA ILE A 210 2.68 6.96 -7.73
C ILE A 210 1.55 7.15 -6.72
N ILE A 211 1.76 6.64 -5.51
CA ILE A 211 0.80 6.68 -4.40
C ILE A 211 1.37 7.56 -3.28
N ILE A 212 0.54 8.45 -2.75
CA ILE A 212 0.80 9.15 -1.49
C ILE A 212 -0.14 8.59 -0.43
N HIS A 213 0.42 8.12 0.68
CA HIS A 213 -0.29 7.33 1.67
C HIS A 213 -0.47 8.05 3.00
N THR A 214 -1.72 8.14 3.46
CA THR A 214 -2.11 8.69 4.76
C THR A 214 -3.10 7.76 5.48
N GLU A 215 -3.27 7.95 6.81
CA GLU A 215 -4.16 7.12 7.61
C GLU A 215 -5.41 7.85 8.13
N LYS A 216 -5.75 9.02 7.58
CA LYS A 216 -6.91 9.81 8.06
C LYS A 216 -8.23 9.49 7.36
N ALA A 217 -8.47 8.24 6.98
CA ALA A 217 -9.70 7.81 6.29
C ALA A 217 -10.99 8.15 7.03
N GLY A 218 -10.97 8.28 8.36
CA GLY A 218 -12.11 8.67 9.19
C GLY A 218 -12.20 10.16 9.54
N GLU A 219 -11.30 11.01 9.01
CA GLU A 219 -11.17 12.42 9.38
C GLU A 219 -11.06 13.31 8.13
N TRP A 220 -12.18 13.56 7.46
CA TRP A 220 -12.22 14.25 6.17
C TRP A 220 -11.47 15.58 6.15
N ASP A 221 -11.63 16.44 7.17
CA ASP A 221 -11.00 17.77 7.18
C ASP A 221 -9.47 17.67 7.15
N LYS A 222 -8.90 16.69 7.86
CA LYS A 222 -7.46 16.44 7.85
C LYS A 222 -7.02 15.84 6.52
N THR A 223 -7.75 14.85 5.99
CA THR A 223 -7.51 14.26 4.67
C THR A 223 -7.53 15.34 3.58
N LYS A 224 -8.58 16.15 3.53
CA LYS A 224 -8.72 17.24 2.58
C LYS A 224 -7.57 18.25 2.68
N SER A 225 -7.27 18.69 3.91
CA SER A 225 -6.18 19.64 4.15
C SER A 225 -4.84 19.11 3.68
N TYR A 226 -4.52 17.84 4.02
CA TYR A 226 -3.29 17.19 3.62
C TYR A 226 -3.12 17.19 2.09
N TYR A 227 -4.07 16.62 1.36
CA TYR A 227 -3.98 16.52 -0.10
C TYR A 227 -4.11 17.87 -0.83
N ASN A 228 -4.70 18.90 -0.19
CA ASN A 228 -4.68 20.26 -0.73
C ASN A 228 -3.26 20.85 -0.80
N HIS A 229 -2.37 20.53 0.14
CA HIS A 229 -0.95 20.93 0.08
C HIS A 229 -0.21 20.24 -1.06
N LEU A 230 -0.72 19.11 -1.57
CA LEU A 230 -0.08 18.29 -2.60
C LEU A 230 -0.70 18.47 -4.00
N ARG A 231 -1.56 19.47 -4.22
CA ARG A 231 -2.24 19.65 -5.52
C ARG A 231 -1.33 19.84 -6.73
N GLN A 232 -0.11 20.32 -6.52
CA GLN A 232 0.88 20.51 -7.58
C GLN A 232 1.86 19.33 -7.71
N LEU A 233 1.79 18.37 -6.80
CA LEU A 233 2.64 17.18 -6.83
C LEU A 233 2.18 16.24 -7.95
N ASP A 234 3.14 15.69 -8.69
CA ASP A 234 2.90 14.65 -9.69
C ASP A 234 2.73 13.28 -9.00
N TYR A 235 1.49 12.91 -8.72
CA TYR A 235 1.11 11.58 -8.22
C TYR A 235 -0.26 11.17 -8.79
N ASP A 236 -0.57 9.87 -8.75
CA ASP A 236 -1.74 9.30 -9.40
C ASP A 236 -2.83 8.88 -8.39
N VAL A 237 -2.42 8.41 -7.22
CA VAL A 237 -3.30 7.69 -6.29
C VAL A 237 -3.22 8.29 -4.88
N ILE A 238 -4.38 8.52 -4.29
CA ILE A 238 -4.54 8.75 -2.86
C ILE A 238 -4.61 7.38 -2.18
N GLY A 239 -3.57 7.02 -1.42
CA GLY A 239 -3.53 5.82 -0.59
C GLY A 239 -4.06 6.10 0.81
N LEU A 240 -4.91 5.24 1.31
CA LEU A 240 -5.46 5.35 2.67
C LEU A 240 -5.26 4.05 3.44
N SER A 241 -4.85 4.14 4.72
CA SER A 241 -5.09 3.08 5.68
C SER A 241 -6.52 3.19 6.20
N TYR A 242 -7.21 2.05 6.30
CA TYR A 242 -8.50 1.98 6.94
C TYR A 242 -8.60 0.79 7.89
N TYR A 243 -8.68 1.09 9.18
CA TYR A 243 -8.90 0.14 10.25
C TYR A 243 -10.11 0.60 11.08
N PRO A 244 -11.17 -0.21 11.23
CA PRO A 244 -12.39 0.25 11.91
C PRO A 244 -12.13 0.74 13.33
N MET A 245 -11.20 0.11 14.05
CA MET A 245 -10.82 0.47 15.42
C MET A 245 -10.22 1.89 15.55
N TRP A 246 -9.60 2.40 14.47
CA TRP A 246 -8.97 3.73 14.45
C TRP A 246 -9.78 4.74 13.66
N HIS A 247 -10.48 4.29 12.59
CA HIS A 247 -11.07 5.16 11.59
C HIS A 247 -12.60 5.10 11.57
N LYS A 248 -13.22 4.48 12.60
CA LYS A 248 -14.68 4.36 12.79
C LYS A 248 -15.33 3.39 11.81
N ALA A 249 -16.66 3.39 11.76
CA ALA A 249 -17.45 2.50 10.92
C ALA A 249 -17.20 2.72 9.41
N VAL A 250 -17.40 1.68 8.61
CA VAL A 250 -17.25 1.68 7.14
C VAL A 250 -18.01 2.82 6.46
N GLY A 251 -19.18 3.22 6.97
CA GLY A 251 -19.93 4.37 6.42
C GLY A 251 -19.19 5.72 6.53
N VAL A 252 -18.30 5.88 7.53
CA VAL A 252 -17.46 7.09 7.65
C VAL A 252 -16.39 7.09 6.55
N LEU A 253 -15.80 5.94 6.25
CA LEU A 253 -14.93 5.78 5.09
C LEU A 253 -15.67 6.13 3.80
N GLY A 254 -16.90 5.60 3.60
CA GLY A 254 -17.72 5.89 2.43
C GLY A 254 -17.92 7.39 2.21
N ALA A 255 -18.25 8.15 3.27
CA ALA A 255 -18.38 9.61 3.19
C ALA A 255 -17.05 10.31 2.79
N THR A 256 -15.90 9.80 3.25
CA THR A 256 -14.59 10.29 2.84
C THR A 256 -14.33 10.00 1.37
N LEU A 257 -14.67 8.81 0.88
CA LEU A 257 -14.51 8.41 -0.53
C LEU A 257 -15.38 9.25 -1.47
N ASP A 258 -16.65 9.52 -1.11
CA ASP A 258 -17.53 10.45 -1.84
C ASP A 258 -16.91 11.86 -1.92
N SER A 259 -16.38 12.32 -0.79
CA SER A 259 -15.74 13.63 -0.71
C SER A 259 -14.46 13.72 -1.54
N LEU A 260 -13.66 12.66 -1.58
CA LEU A 260 -12.46 12.54 -2.43
C LEU A 260 -12.82 12.58 -3.91
N ALA A 261 -13.87 11.86 -4.33
CA ALA A 261 -14.33 11.88 -5.71
C ALA A 261 -14.72 13.28 -6.21
N VAL A 262 -15.29 14.10 -5.32
CA VAL A 262 -15.68 15.49 -5.64
C VAL A 262 -14.49 16.45 -5.63
N ASN A 263 -13.59 16.33 -4.63
CA ASN A 263 -12.54 17.34 -4.41
C ASN A 263 -11.24 17.03 -5.15
N PHE A 264 -11.01 15.75 -5.54
CA PHE A 264 -9.83 15.24 -6.25
C PHE A 264 -10.26 14.29 -7.39
N PRO A 265 -11.07 14.76 -8.37
CA PRO A 265 -11.67 13.90 -9.40
C PRO A 265 -10.65 13.30 -10.37
N ASP A 266 -9.45 13.84 -10.42
CA ASP A 266 -8.32 13.38 -11.22
C ASP A 266 -7.46 12.31 -10.54
N LYS A 267 -7.78 11.96 -9.27
CA LYS A 267 -7.04 10.98 -8.50
C LYS A 267 -7.82 9.68 -8.34
N GLU A 268 -7.11 8.57 -8.47
CA GLU A 268 -7.60 7.28 -7.99
C GLU A 268 -7.46 7.22 -6.47
N VAL A 269 -8.24 6.33 -5.85
CA VAL A 269 -8.14 6.06 -4.42
C VAL A 269 -7.87 4.56 -4.23
N MET A 270 -6.99 4.21 -3.31
CA MET A 270 -6.76 2.82 -2.88
C MET A 270 -6.76 2.73 -1.36
N ILE A 271 -7.38 1.70 -0.84
CA ILE A 271 -7.14 1.26 0.53
C ILE A 271 -5.89 0.40 0.47
N VAL A 272 -4.75 1.04 0.73
CA VAL A 272 -3.44 0.38 0.61
C VAL A 272 -3.07 -0.42 1.86
N GLU A 273 -3.88 -0.28 2.92
CA GLU A 273 -3.69 -0.99 4.18
C GLU A 273 -5.01 -1.11 4.95
N THR A 274 -5.39 -2.33 5.29
CA THR A 274 -6.55 -2.64 6.16
C THR A 274 -6.38 -3.99 6.80
N ALA A 275 -6.95 -4.18 7.98
CA ALA A 275 -7.10 -5.48 8.63
C ALA A 275 -8.22 -5.43 9.68
N ALA A 276 -8.67 -6.61 10.10
CA ALA A 276 -9.48 -6.79 11.29
C ALA A 276 -9.01 -8.05 12.02
N TYR A 277 -8.93 -8.00 13.33
CA TYR A 277 -8.51 -9.14 14.13
C TYR A 277 -9.58 -10.26 14.13
N TYR A 278 -9.16 -11.49 13.98
CA TYR A 278 -10.02 -12.66 14.10
C TYR A 278 -9.79 -13.45 15.40
N SER A 279 -8.69 -13.16 16.12
CA SER A 279 -8.33 -13.82 17.37
C SER A 279 -7.59 -12.85 18.30
N HIS A 280 -7.89 -12.95 19.60
CA HIS A 280 -7.15 -12.25 20.65
C HIS A 280 -5.77 -12.86 20.96
N GLU A 281 -5.49 -14.04 20.42
CA GLU A 281 -4.28 -14.80 20.80
C GLU A 281 -3.05 -14.34 20.03
N LYS A 282 -3.24 -13.66 18.88
CA LYS A 282 -2.16 -13.39 17.93
C LYS A 282 -1.43 -12.08 18.09
N ASP A 283 -2.04 -11.09 18.75
CA ASP A 283 -1.47 -9.76 18.89
C ASP A 283 -1.67 -9.25 20.30
N GLN A 284 -0.59 -8.71 20.90
CA GLN A 284 -0.67 -8.08 22.22
C GLN A 284 -1.67 -6.90 22.25
N TRP A 285 -1.85 -6.20 21.14
CA TRP A 285 -2.81 -5.11 21.02
C TRP A 285 -4.25 -5.62 21.04
N ALA A 286 -4.52 -6.76 20.42
CA ALA A 286 -5.84 -7.39 20.43
C ALA A 286 -6.25 -7.87 21.84
N LYS A 287 -5.31 -8.13 22.73
CA LYS A 287 -5.60 -8.54 24.13
C LYS A 287 -6.08 -7.41 25.02
N SER A 288 -5.76 -6.19 24.68
CA SER A 288 -5.97 -5.03 25.58
C SER A 288 -7.19 -4.19 25.21
N ALA A 289 -7.91 -4.52 24.12
CA ALA A 289 -8.77 -3.51 23.54
C ALA A 289 -10.20 -3.98 23.28
N ASP A 290 -11.09 -3.74 24.22
CA ASP A 290 -12.54 -3.72 23.97
C ASP A 290 -12.89 -2.75 22.82
N GLN A 291 -12.13 -1.66 22.68
CA GLN A 291 -12.28 -0.72 21.56
C GLN A 291 -12.08 -1.35 20.18
N TYR A 292 -11.28 -2.42 20.04
CA TYR A 292 -11.10 -3.12 18.78
C TYR A 292 -12.31 -3.97 18.39
N SER A 293 -13.18 -4.28 19.34
CA SER A 293 -14.44 -5.00 19.11
C SER A 293 -15.66 -4.09 19.00
N GLU A 294 -15.51 -2.77 19.09
CA GLU A 294 -16.62 -1.81 19.06
C GLU A 294 -17.48 -1.93 17.81
N PHE A 295 -16.84 -2.13 16.64
CA PHE A 295 -17.54 -2.21 15.35
C PHE A 295 -17.74 -3.65 14.89
N TYR A 296 -16.73 -4.49 15.09
CA TYR A 296 -16.74 -5.89 14.67
C TYR A 296 -16.16 -6.76 15.78
N PRO A 297 -16.84 -7.87 16.15
CA PRO A 297 -16.30 -8.80 17.14
C PRO A 297 -14.94 -9.33 16.69
N ILE A 298 -13.99 -9.48 17.63
CA ILE A 298 -12.72 -10.16 17.35
C ILE A 298 -12.98 -11.66 17.24
N SER A 299 -13.27 -12.10 16.04
CA SER A 299 -13.58 -13.49 15.67
C SER A 299 -13.47 -13.67 14.15
N THR A 300 -13.39 -14.90 13.68
CA THR A 300 -13.42 -15.21 12.25
C THR A 300 -14.68 -14.66 11.57
N GLU A 301 -15.83 -14.77 12.24
CA GLU A 301 -17.10 -14.22 11.73
C GLU A 301 -17.09 -12.69 11.69
N GLY A 302 -16.55 -12.03 12.72
CA GLY A 302 -16.40 -10.56 12.73
C GLY A 302 -15.48 -10.06 11.63
N GLN A 303 -14.35 -10.73 11.39
CA GLN A 303 -13.47 -10.44 10.28
C GLN A 303 -14.15 -10.63 8.92
N ARG A 304 -14.93 -11.72 8.77
CA ARG A 304 -15.70 -12.01 7.56
C ARG A 304 -16.76 -10.92 7.28
N ILE A 305 -17.50 -10.50 8.31
CA ILE A 305 -18.52 -9.43 8.20
C ILE A 305 -17.84 -8.13 7.81
N PHE A 306 -16.76 -7.75 8.49
CA PHE A 306 -15.98 -6.55 8.17
C PHE A 306 -15.53 -6.54 6.71
N THR A 307 -14.89 -7.62 6.26
CA THR A 307 -14.38 -7.72 4.89
C THR A 307 -15.52 -7.59 3.86
N HIS A 308 -16.65 -8.23 4.13
CA HIS A 308 -17.81 -8.16 3.23
C HIS A 308 -18.38 -6.73 3.15
N GLU A 309 -18.56 -6.06 4.29
CA GLU A 309 -19.06 -4.68 4.34
C GLU A 309 -18.10 -3.70 3.69
N LEU A 310 -16.78 -3.83 3.97
CA LEU A 310 -15.76 -2.99 3.36
C LEU A 310 -15.77 -3.14 1.83
N VAL A 311 -15.75 -4.37 1.31
CA VAL A 311 -15.77 -4.62 -0.14
C VAL A 311 -17.07 -4.10 -0.77
N ALA A 312 -18.21 -4.27 -0.11
CA ALA A 312 -19.49 -3.75 -0.58
C ALA A 312 -19.45 -2.21 -0.69
N GLU A 313 -18.91 -1.55 0.34
CA GLU A 313 -18.76 -0.07 0.31
C GLU A 313 -17.81 0.37 -0.79
N LEU A 314 -16.60 -0.20 -0.88
CA LEU A 314 -15.60 0.18 -1.88
C LEU A 314 -16.12 0.01 -3.32
N ARG A 315 -16.98 -0.98 -3.56
CA ARG A 315 -17.60 -1.21 -4.89
C ARG A 315 -18.52 -0.09 -5.33
N ARG A 316 -19.07 0.71 -4.41
CA ARG A 316 -19.94 1.84 -4.71
C ARG A 316 -19.21 3.05 -5.27
N HIS A 317 -17.89 3.12 -5.09
CA HIS A 317 -17.06 4.27 -5.45
C HIS A 317 -16.23 3.94 -6.70
N ALA A 318 -16.51 4.61 -7.83
CA ALA A 318 -15.86 4.33 -9.11
C ALA A 318 -14.37 4.69 -9.12
N ASN A 319 -13.96 5.66 -8.32
CA ASN A 319 -12.57 6.09 -8.18
C ASN A 319 -11.72 5.18 -7.28
N VAL A 320 -12.34 4.24 -6.56
CA VAL A 320 -11.60 3.25 -5.76
C VAL A 320 -11.10 2.13 -6.66
N THR A 321 -9.78 1.99 -6.75
CA THR A 321 -9.12 1.08 -7.70
C THR A 321 -8.30 -0.02 -7.04
N GLY A 322 -8.19 -0.06 -5.70
CA GLY A 322 -7.44 -1.10 -5.00
C GLY A 322 -7.81 -1.29 -3.52
N LEU A 323 -7.60 -2.51 -3.04
CA LEU A 323 -7.72 -2.92 -1.65
C LEU A 323 -6.57 -3.86 -1.31
N PHE A 324 -5.81 -3.56 -0.25
CA PHE A 324 -4.68 -4.36 0.22
C PHE A 324 -4.86 -4.71 1.69
N TRP A 325 -4.85 -6.02 1.97
CA TRP A 325 -4.90 -6.53 3.32
C TRP A 325 -3.52 -6.41 3.98
N TRP A 326 -3.50 -5.95 5.22
CA TRP A 326 -2.28 -5.84 5.98
C TRP A 326 -1.91 -7.18 6.61
N PHE A 327 -0.71 -7.67 6.30
CA PHE A 327 -0.02 -8.73 6.99
C PHE A 327 -0.76 -10.10 6.99
N PRO A 328 -1.29 -10.56 5.86
CA PRO A 328 -2.03 -11.82 5.78
C PRO A 328 -1.14 -13.05 6.01
N GLU A 329 0.18 -12.92 5.81
CA GLU A 329 1.14 -14.00 6.00
C GLU A 329 1.55 -14.19 7.47
N GLU A 330 1.00 -13.41 8.40
CA GLU A 330 1.37 -13.47 9.80
C GLU A 330 1.14 -14.87 10.39
N CYS A 331 2.18 -15.38 11.04
CA CYS A 331 2.17 -16.65 11.78
C CYS A 331 2.54 -16.43 13.23
N LEU A 332 1.92 -17.19 14.13
CA LEU A 332 2.33 -17.20 15.53
C LEU A 332 3.78 -17.68 15.64
N ARG A 333 4.69 -16.77 15.95
CA ARG A 333 6.02 -17.15 16.44
C ARG A 333 5.90 -17.41 17.93
N LYS A 334 6.07 -18.67 18.35
CA LYS A 334 6.38 -18.95 19.77
C LYS A 334 7.80 -18.49 20.03
N TYR A 335 7.93 -17.37 20.73
CA TYR A 335 9.22 -16.98 21.28
C TYR A 335 9.68 -18.06 22.25
N GLY A 336 10.77 -18.77 21.92
CA GLY A 336 11.58 -19.52 22.89
C GLY A 336 11.73 -21.01 22.69
N ASP A 337 10.91 -21.74 21.92
CA ASP A 337 11.05 -23.20 21.76
C ASP A 337 11.16 -23.70 20.30
N GLY A 338 11.25 -22.77 19.35
CA GLY A 338 11.46 -23.12 17.94
C GLY A 338 10.28 -23.85 17.26
N ARG A 339 9.16 -24.04 17.93
CA ARG A 339 7.95 -24.57 17.35
C ARG A 339 7.07 -23.46 16.82
N LEU A 340 6.90 -23.47 15.50
CA LEU A 340 5.92 -22.61 14.83
C LEU A 340 4.53 -23.15 15.16
N ALA A 341 3.64 -22.28 15.64
CA ALA A 341 2.24 -22.62 15.69
C ALA A 341 1.73 -22.69 14.24
N GLU A 342 0.92 -23.69 13.95
CA GLU A 342 0.23 -23.78 12.67
C GLU A 342 -0.56 -22.50 12.47
N SER A 343 -0.29 -21.78 11.39
CA SER A 343 -1.06 -20.60 11.03
C SER A 343 -2.42 -21.10 10.58
N GLY A 344 -3.38 -20.95 11.42
CA GLY A 344 -4.77 -21.09 10.99
C GLY A 344 -5.19 -19.80 10.32
N ALA A 345 -5.53 -19.90 9.08
CA ALA A 345 -6.53 -19.13 8.41
C ALA A 345 -6.18 -17.76 7.84
N PHE A 346 -6.35 -17.78 6.62
CA PHE A 346 -6.86 -16.69 5.78
C PHE A 346 -8.39 -16.61 5.89
#